data_c0de7840a43dcfc0b330aa0ab1dce0c7
#
_entry.id   c0de7840a43dcfc0b330aa0ab1dce0c7
#
_cell.length_a   1.000
_cell.length_b   1.000
_cell.length_c   1.000
_cell.angle_alpha   90.00
_cell.angle_beta   90.00
_cell.angle_gamma   90.00
#
_symmetry.space_group_name_H-M   'P 1'
#
loop_
_entity.id
_entity.type
_entity.pdbx_description
1 polymer ?
#
loop_
_entity_poly.entity_id
_entity_poly.type
_entity_poly.pdbx_seq_one_letter_code
_entity_poly.pdbx_strand_id
1 'polypeptide(L)'
;LVSLFPLSSYFKEVIMTAIANTQSLHDAVTARIIAELEQGRFPWVQPWASSSGGTPLGLPQNASTGRTYSGINILLLWSAAIEQGRPSQRWLTFKQALALGGNVRKGEKGTMVVYADTFIPKAEQEKASASGEDARRVGFLKRFTVFHVEQCDGLPLDADAPPLPGRTEVLSHVDAVVAATGADIRI
;
A
#
# COMPACT_ATOMS: atom_id res chain seq x y z
N LEU A 1 -21.05 -1.20 48.48
CA LEU A 1 -20.17 -2.17 47.82
C LEU A 1 -20.34 -2.00 46.30
N VAL A 2 -19.53 -1.15 45.67
CA VAL A 2 -19.49 -0.96 44.23
C VAL A 2 -18.46 -1.96 43.72
N SER A 3 -18.90 -2.97 42.97
CA SER A 3 -18.08 -3.99 42.36
C SER A 3 -17.14 -3.35 41.32
N LEU A 4 -15.86 -3.33 41.62
CA LEU A 4 -14.80 -3.03 40.66
C LEU A 4 -14.73 -4.19 39.65
N PHE A 5 -15.42 -4.08 38.54
CA PHE A 5 -15.18 -4.96 37.41
C PHE A 5 -13.79 -4.68 36.80
N PRO A 6 -13.03 -5.70 36.43
CA PRO A 6 -11.67 -5.55 35.96
C PRO A 6 -11.65 -5.04 34.51
N LEU A 7 -11.65 -3.74 34.34
CA LEU A 7 -11.32 -3.07 33.06
C LEU A 7 -9.96 -3.52 32.50
N SER A 8 -9.13 -4.15 33.33
CA SER A 8 -7.80 -4.64 32.99
C SER A 8 -7.80 -5.86 32.06
N SER A 9 -8.80 -6.77 32.12
CA SER A 9 -8.77 -7.98 31.29
C SER A 9 -9.22 -7.70 29.85
N TYR A 10 -10.26 -6.94 29.65
CA TYR A 10 -10.74 -6.55 28.33
C TYR A 10 -9.70 -5.73 27.55
N PHE A 11 -8.99 -4.84 28.22
CA PHE A 11 -7.94 -4.02 27.64
C PHE A 11 -6.71 -4.88 27.23
N LYS A 12 -6.32 -5.84 28.07
CA LYS A 12 -5.30 -6.83 27.73
C LYS A 12 -5.68 -7.67 26.52
N GLU A 13 -6.92 -8.11 26.47
CA GLU A 13 -7.42 -8.96 25.39
C GLU A 13 -7.46 -8.21 24.05
N VAL A 14 -7.93 -6.98 24.05
CA VAL A 14 -7.91 -6.12 22.84
C VAL A 14 -6.48 -5.82 22.36
N ILE A 15 -5.56 -5.52 23.27
CA ILE A 15 -4.15 -5.31 22.91
C ILE A 15 -3.50 -6.59 22.42
N MET A 16 -3.72 -7.72 23.09
CA MET A 16 -3.18 -9.02 22.68
C MET A 16 -3.72 -9.45 21.32
N THR A 17 -5.00 -9.23 21.06
CA THR A 17 -5.61 -9.50 19.75
C THR A 17 -5.05 -8.58 18.65
N ALA A 18 -4.83 -7.30 18.96
CA ALA A 18 -4.22 -6.36 18.01
C ALA A 18 -2.76 -6.71 17.71
N ILE A 19 -1.98 -7.10 18.73
CA ILE A 19 -0.59 -7.53 18.58
C ILE A 19 -0.52 -8.84 17.79
N ALA A 20 -1.34 -9.83 18.11
CA ALA A 20 -1.39 -11.11 17.40
C ALA A 20 -1.80 -10.92 15.93
N ASN A 21 -2.75 -10.04 15.65
CA ASN A 21 -3.17 -9.74 14.28
C ASN A 21 -2.08 -8.99 13.49
N THR A 22 -1.33 -8.12 14.15
CA THR A 22 -0.18 -7.41 13.57
C THR A 22 0.95 -8.39 13.24
N GLN A 23 1.30 -9.29 14.17
CA GLN A 23 2.31 -10.33 13.95
C GLN A 23 1.94 -11.22 12.76
N SER A 24 0.71 -11.72 12.72
CA SER A 24 0.19 -12.54 11.62
C SER A 24 0.22 -11.80 10.27
N LEU A 25 0.01 -10.48 10.25
CA LEU A 25 0.08 -9.70 9.03
C LEU A 25 1.52 -9.49 8.56
N HIS A 26 2.46 -9.25 9.47
CA HIS A 26 3.88 -9.21 9.14
C HIS A 26 4.35 -10.54 8.56
N ASP A 27 3.99 -11.65 9.20
CA ASP A 27 4.35 -13.00 8.75
C ASP A 27 3.79 -13.28 7.35
N ALA A 28 2.55 -12.89 7.08
CA ALA A 28 1.91 -13.07 5.78
C ALA A 28 2.60 -12.26 4.66
N VAL A 29 3.00 -11.02 4.95
CA VAL A 29 3.74 -10.17 4.00
C VAL A 29 5.13 -10.73 3.76
N THR A 30 5.84 -11.11 4.83
CA THR A 30 7.18 -11.69 4.75
C THR A 30 7.18 -12.99 3.94
N ALA A 31 6.26 -13.90 4.23
CA ALA A 31 6.11 -15.16 3.50
C ALA A 31 5.85 -14.92 2.00
N ARG A 32 5.04 -13.93 1.65
CA ARG A 32 4.80 -13.58 0.25
C ARG A 32 6.07 -13.09 -0.44
N ILE A 33 6.84 -12.19 0.19
CA ILE A 33 8.09 -11.69 -0.38
C ILE A 33 9.11 -12.83 -0.54
N ILE A 34 9.24 -13.71 0.46
CA ILE A 34 10.12 -14.89 0.37
C ILE A 34 9.71 -15.77 -0.81
N ALA A 35 8.44 -16.06 -0.97
CA ALA A 35 7.94 -16.89 -2.08
C ALA A 35 8.25 -16.27 -3.46
N GLU A 36 8.17 -14.94 -3.60
CA GLU A 36 8.57 -14.24 -4.83
C GLU A 36 10.08 -14.39 -5.09
N LEU A 37 10.90 -14.23 -4.04
CA LEU A 37 12.35 -14.37 -4.13
C LEU A 37 12.78 -15.79 -4.53
N GLU A 38 12.16 -16.81 -3.94
CA GLU A 38 12.43 -18.22 -4.26
C GLU A 38 12.10 -18.57 -5.72
N GLN A 39 11.15 -17.84 -6.32
CA GLN A 39 10.81 -17.96 -7.74
C GLN A 39 11.70 -17.10 -8.65
N GLY A 40 12.75 -16.48 -8.09
CA GLY A 40 13.65 -15.59 -8.83
C GLY A 40 13.02 -14.27 -9.24
N ARG A 41 11.85 -13.93 -8.68
CA ARG A 41 11.19 -12.66 -8.92
C ARG A 41 11.60 -11.67 -7.85
N PHE A 42 12.20 -10.58 -8.26
CA PHE A 42 12.64 -9.49 -7.38
C PHE A 42 11.69 -8.30 -7.58
N PRO A 43 10.71 -8.08 -6.69
CA PRO A 43 9.72 -7.01 -6.84
C PRO A 43 10.32 -5.60 -6.96
N TRP A 44 11.57 -5.43 -6.54
CA TRP A 44 12.33 -4.19 -6.62
C TRP A 44 13.31 -4.11 -7.79
N VAL A 45 13.54 -5.23 -8.52
CA VAL A 45 14.33 -5.20 -9.74
C VAL A 45 13.42 -4.77 -10.89
N GLN A 46 13.77 -3.66 -11.45
CA GLN A 46 13.02 -2.94 -12.46
C GLN A 46 12.54 -3.81 -13.62
N PRO A 47 11.24 -4.01 -13.82
CA PRO A 47 10.74 -4.59 -15.06
C PRO A 47 10.92 -3.68 -16.28
N TRP A 48 11.25 -2.41 -16.08
CA TRP A 48 11.51 -1.46 -17.17
C TRP A 48 12.87 -1.60 -17.87
N ALA A 49 13.73 -2.48 -17.39
CA ALA A 49 14.97 -2.80 -18.05
C ALA A 49 14.84 -3.90 -19.13
N SER A 50 13.70 -4.58 -19.23
CA SER A 50 13.48 -5.54 -20.29
C SER A 50 13.15 -4.83 -21.60
N SER A 51 14.01 -5.02 -22.58
CA SER A 51 13.98 -4.50 -23.95
C SER A 51 12.77 -4.93 -24.79
N SER A 52 11.76 -5.52 -24.21
CA SER A 52 10.56 -6.06 -24.85
C SER A 52 9.31 -5.18 -24.72
N GLY A 53 9.48 -3.83 -24.81
CA GLY A 53 8.34 -2.92 -25.05
C GLY A 53 7.32 -2.81 -23.92
N GLY A 54 7.62 -3.27 -22.71
CA GLY A 54 6.74 -3.13 -21.56
C GLY A 54 6.65 -1.67 -21.08
N THR A 55 5.45 -1.18 -20.90
CA THR A 55 5.19 0.15 -20.30
C THR A 55 5.91 0.24 -18.96
N PRO A 56 6.66 1.33 -18.68
CA PRO A 56 7.29 1.50 -17.37
C PRO A 56 6.23 1.43 -16.27
N LEU A 57 6.41 0.52 -15.32
CA LEU A 57 5.54 0.42 -14.17
C LEU A 57 5.76 1.68 -13.29
N GLY A 58 4.88 2.65 -13.38
CA GLY A 58 4.84 3.78 -12.46
C GLY A 58 4.54 3.34 -11.02
N LEU A 59 4.55 4.27 -10.08
CA LEU A 59 4.13 3.98 -8.71
C LEU A 59 2.67 3.56 -8.67
N PRO A 60 2.32 2.52 -7.90
CA PRO A 60 0.93 2.14 -7.71
C PRO A 60 0.10 3.29 -7.15
N GLN A 61 -1.07 3.51 -7.73
CA GLN A 61 -1.98 4.60 -7.37
C GLN A 61 -3.38 4.09 -7.11
N ASN A 62 -4.06 4.74 -6.18
CA ASN A 62 -5.48 4.53 -5.99
C ASN A 62 -6.26 5.23 -7.11
N ALA A 63 -6.99 4.48 -7.93
CA ALA A 63 -7.66 5.00 -9.11
C ALA A 63 -8.81 5.97 -8.79
N SER A 64 -9.37 5.91 -7.56
CA SER A 64 -10.45 6.80 -7.12
C SER A 64 -9.93 8.12 -6.57
N THR A 65 -8.77 8.12 -5.91
CA THR A 65 -8.25 9.30 -5.19
C THR A 65 -7.00 9.90 -5.83
N GLY A 66 -6.36 9.21 -6.76
CA GLY A 66 -5.09 9.59 -7.35
C GLY A 66 -3.88 9.47 -6.41
N ARG A 67 -4.09 9.07 -5.15
CA ARG A 67 -2.99 8.94 -4.18
C ARG A 67 -2.11 7.74 -4.51
N THR A 68 -0.81 7.92 -4.44
CA THR A 68 0.18 6.84 -4.57
C THR A 68 0.21 5.98 -3.31
N TYR A 69 0.39 4.68 -3.50
CA TYR A 69 0.71 3.77 -2.41
C TYR A 69 2.17 3.96 -1.98
N SER A 70 2.48 3.60 -0.74
CA SER A 70 3.81 3.80 -0.14
C SER A 70 4.28 2.55 0.60
N GLY A 71 5.57 2.53 0.91
CA GLY A 71 6.19 1.46 1.69
C GLY A 71 6.04 0.09 1.04
N ILE A 72 5.78 -0.93 1.84
CA ILE A 72 5.66 -2.33 1.39
C ILE A 72 4.55 -2.54 0.35
N ASN A 73 3.52 -1.67 0.33
CA ASN A 73 2.43 -1.78 -0.63
C ASN A 73 2.89 -1.61 -2.08
N ILE A 74 3.95 -0.84 -2.31
CA ILE A 74 4.53 -0.69 -3.65
C ILE A 74 4.99 -2.05 -4.17
N LEU A 75 5.74 -2.79 -3.33
CA LEU A 75 6.25 -4.10 -3.70
C LEU A 75 5.13 -5.13 -3.91
N LEU A 76 4.14 -5.14 -3.01
CA LEU A 76 2.99 -6.05 -3.10
C LEU A 76 2.17 -5.82 -4.38
N LEU A 77 1.96 -4.56 -4.76
CA LEU A 77 1.17 -4.20 -5.93
C LEU A 77 1.97 -4.37 -7.24
N TRP A 78 3.26 -4.08 -7.24
CA TRP A 78 4.13 -4.38 -8.38
C TRP A 78 4.20 -5.88 -8.65
N SER A 79 4.45 -6.71 -7.62
CA SER A 79 4.43 -8.17 -7.76
C SER A 79 3.13 -8.65 -8.37
N ALA A 80 2.00 -8.17 -7.86
CA ALA A 80 0.68 -8.57 -8.36
C ALA A 80 0.45 -8.12 -9.82
N ALA A 81 0.88 -6.91 -10.17
CA ALA A 81 0.76 -6.41 -11.54
C ALA A 81 1.61 -7.22 -12.52
N ILE A 82 2.85 -7.53 -12.16
CA ILE A 82 3.78 -8.33 -12.97
C ILE A 82 3.24 -9.75 -13.14
N GLU A 83 2.84 -10.41 -12.04
CA GLU A 83 2.31 -11.76 -12.04
C GLU A 83 1.06 -11.91 -12.93
N GLN A 84 0.21 -10.88 -12.93
CA GLN A 84 -1.04 -10.86 -13.69
C GLN A 84 -0.90 -10.21 -15.08
N GLY A 85 0.31 -9.76 -15.46
CA GLY A 85 0.54 -9.08 -16.74
C GLY A 85 -0.24 -7.77 -16.91
N ARG A 86 -0.47 -7.02 -15.82
CA ARG A 86 -1.25 -5.77 -15.84
C ARG A 86 -0.43 -4.61 -16.40
N PRO A 87 -0.96 -3.86 -17.37
CA PRO A 87 -0.23 -2.77 -18.03
C PRO A 87 -0.19 -1.47 -17.24
N SER A 88 -1.05 -1.32 -16.23
CA SER A 88 -1.14 -0.10 -15.44
C SER A 88 -0.90 -0.34 -13.95
N GLN A 89 -0.80 0.74 -13.19
CA GLN A 89 -0.61 0.68 -11.72
C GLN A 89 -1.78 1.34 -10.98
N ARG A 90 -3.01 1.16 -11.52
CA ARG A 90 -4.22 1.77 -10.97
C ARG A 90 -5.04 0.73 -10.20
N TRP A 91 -5.22 0.99 -8.92
CA TRP A 91 -5.85 0.07 -7.97
C TRP A 91 -6.98 0.75 -7.21
N LEU A 92 -7.99 -0.01 -6.82
CA LEU A 92 -9.12 0.50 -6.04
C LEU A 92 -9.71 -0.60 -5.15
N THR A 93 -10.39 -0.20 -4.10
CA THR A 93 -11.15 -1.14 -3.27
C THR A 93 -12.48 -1.48 -3.95
N PHE A 94 -13.10 -2.60 -3.54
CA PHE A 94 -14.42 -2.99 -4.02
C PHE A 94 -15.46 -1.86 -3.84
N LYS A 95 -15.45 -1.20 -2.67
CA LYS A 95 -16.37 -0.07 -2.41
C LYS A 95 -16.13 1.13 -3.32
N GLN A 96 -14.87 1.41 -3.65
CA GLN A 96 -14.54 2.48 -4.59
C GLN A 96 -14.96 2.14 -6.01
N ALA A 97 -14.83 0.87 -6.44
CA ALA A 97 -15.35 0.44 -7.72
C ALA A 97 -16.85 0.71 -7.84
N LEU A 98 -17.62 0.29 -6.85
CA LEU A 98 -19.07 0.55 -6.81
C LEU A 98 -19.41 2.04 -6.77
N ALA A 99 -18.68 2.83 -5.98
CA ALA A 99 -18.91 4.28 -5.87
C ALA A 99 -18.64 5.02 -7.19
N LEU A 100 -17.75 4.49 -8.04
CA LEU A 100 -17.47 5.00 -9.37
C LEU A 100 -18.44 4.46 -10.45
N GLY A 101 -19.44 3.67 -10.06
CA GLY A 101 -20.41 3.09 -10.98
C GLY A 101 -19.97 1.81 -11.67
N GLY A 102 -18.76 1.32 -11.34
CA GLY A 102 -18.22 0.06 -11.86
C GLY A 102 -18.47 -1.11 -10.90
N ASN A 103 -18.06 -2.30 -11.30
CA ASN A 103 -18.16 -3.51 -10.51
C ASN A 103 -16.96 -4.42 -10.75
N VAL A 104 -16.44 -5.06 -9.69
CA VAL A 104 -15.41 -6.08 -9.81
C VAL A 104 -16.02 -7.34 -10.43
N ARG A 105 -15.38 -7.88 -11.47
CA ARG A 105 -15.88 -9.08 -12.15
C ARG A 105 -15.91 -10.28 -11.19
N LYS A 106 -16.90 -11.13 -11.37
CA LYS A 106 -17.06 -12.35 -10.58
C LYS A 106 -15.85 -13.29 -10.76
N GLY A 107 -15.29 -13.75 -9.65
CA GLY A 107 -14.15 -14.67 -9.66
C GLY A 107 -12.79 -13.98 -9.61
N GLU A 108 -12.72 -12.67 -9.76
CA GLU A 108 -11.46 -11.93 -9.63
C GLU A 108 -10.91 -12.00 -8.21
N LYS A 109 -9.58 -12.13 -8.12
CA LYS A 109 -8.86 -12.18 -6.84
C LYS A 109 -8.21 -10.82 -6.59
N GLY A 110 -8.54 -10.22 -5.45
CA GLY A 110 -7.91 -8.96 -5.05
C GLY A 110 -6.53 -9.15 -4.44
N THR A 111 -5.76 -8.09 -4.45
CA THR A 111 -4.42 -8.03 -3.87
C THR A 111 -4.49 -7.41 -2.48
N MET A 112 -3.78 -8.02 -1.54
CA MET A 112 -3.68 -7.52 -0.17
C MET A 112 -2.76 -6.29 -0.11
N VAL A 113 -3.19 -5.26 0.60
CA VAL A 113 -2.38 -4.11 1.00
C VAL A 113 -2.50 -3.86 2.50
N VAL A 114 -1.50 -3.21 3.06
CA VAL A 114 -1.39 -2.94 4.49
C VAL A 114 -1.60 -1.45 4.74
N TYR A 115 -2.44 -1.13 5.68
CA TYR A 115 -2.64 0.22 6.19
C TYR A 115 -2.13 0.30 7.62
N ALA A 116 -1.18 1.18 7.85
CA ALA A 116 -0.63 1.47 9.16
C ALA A 116 -1.15 2.82 9.65
N ASP A 117 -1.62 2.86 10.88
CA ASP A 117 -2.06 4.10 11.52
C ASP A 117 -1.87 4.00 13.04
N THR A 118 -2.12 5.10 13.74
CA THR A 118 -2.07 5.17 15.19
C THR A 118 -3.39 5.68 15.75
N PHE A 119 -3.79 5.16 16.89
CA PHE A 119 -4.93 5.70 17.63
C PHE A 119 -4.58 5.92 19.10
N ILE A 120 -5.30 6.79 19.75
CA ILE A 120 -5.19 7.02 21.19
C ILE A 120 -6.33 6.28 21.87
N PRO A 121 -6.05 5.26 22.70
CA PRO A 121 -7.08 4.58 23.47
C PRO A 121 -7.79 5.55 24.41
N LYS A 122 -9.09 5.39 24.58
CA LYS A 122 -9.90 6.28 25.45
C LYS A 122 -9.35 6.39 26.88
N ALA A 123 -8.89 5.26 27.43
CA ALA A 123 -8.29 5.23 28.77
C ALA A 123 -6.98 6.07 28.87
N GLU A 124 -6.20 6.14 27.81
CA GLU A 124 -5.00 6.99 27.75
C GLU A 124 -5.39 8.48 27.57
N GLN A 125 -6.46 8.74 26.84
CA GLN A 125 -6.97 10.09 26.66
C GLN A 125 -7.53 10.65 27.98
N GLU A 126 -8.23 9.82 28.76
CA GLU A 126 -8.72 10.18 30.11
C GLU A 126 -7.59 10.41 31.11
N LYS A 127 -6.55 9.55 31.10
CA LYS A 127 -5.36 9.73 31.93
C LYS A 127 -4.58 10.99 31.57
N ALA A 128 -4.34 11.23 30.29
CA ALA A 128 -3.66 12.41 29.78
C ALA A 128 -4.40 13.70 30.20
N SER A 129 -5.72 13.67 30.12
CA SER A 129 -6.57 14.80 30.55
C SER A 129 -6.49 15.06 32.07
N ALA A 130 -6.24 14.03 32.88
CA ALA A 130 -6.11 14.13 34.34
C ALA A 130 -4.71 14.49 34.81
N SER A 131 -3.66 14.03 34.13
CA SER A 131 -2.25 14.23 34.50
C SER A 131 -1.57 15.40 33.80
N GLY A 132 -2.15 15.91 32.70
CA GLY A 132 -1.51 16.94 31.86
C GLY A 132 -0.36 16.39 30.99
N GLU A 133 -0.19 15.07 30.92
CA GLU A 133 0.82 14.42 30.09
C GLU A 133 0.27 14.11 28.69
N ASP A 134 1.16 13.92 27.72
CA ASP A 134 0.78 13.55 26.37
C ASP A 134 0.21 12.12 26.32
N ALA A 135 -0.94 11.97 25.68
CA ALA A 135 -1.59 10.67 25.52
C ALA A 135 -0.78 9.72 24.62
N ARG A 136 -0.50 8.52 25.11
CA ARG A 136 0.23 7.50 24.37
C ARG A 136 -0.54 7.01 23.15
N ARG A 137 0.08 7.11 21.97
CA ARG A 137 -0.44 6.57 20.72
C ARG A 137 -0.08 5.10 20.56
N VAL A 138 -1.03 4.30 20.15
CA VAL A 138 -0.83 2.87 19.84
C VAL A 138 -0.94 2.67 18.34
N GLY A 139 0.10 2.11 17.73
CA GLY A 139 0.11 1.75 16.32
C GLY A 139 -0.75 0.52 16.06
N PHE A 140 -1.43 0.50 14.91
CA PHE A 140 -2.12 -0.69 14.43
C PHE A 140 -1.91 -0.90 12.94
N LEU A 141 -2.03 -2.14 12.51
CA LEU A 141 -2.03 -2.52 11.10
C LEU A 141 -3.39 -3.09 10.71
N LYS A 142 -3.89 -2.65 9.56
CA LYS A 142 -5.10 -3.21 8.95
C LYS A 142 -4.78 -3.75 7.56
N ARG A 143 -5.40 -4.87 7.24
CA ARG A 143 -5.36 -5.44 5.91
C ARG A 143 -6.55 -4.92 5.11
N PHE A 144 -6.29 -4.48 3.89
CA PHE A 144 -7.30 -4.16 2.90
C PHE A 144 -7.07 -4.98 1.64
N THR A 145 -8.13 -5.19 0.90
CA THR A 145 -8.08 -5.84 -0.41
C THR A 145 -8.38 -4.80 -1.47
N VAL A 146 -7.51 -4.73 -2.47
CA VAL A 146 -7.67 -3.87 -3.64
C VAL A 146 -7.68 -4.69 -4.90
N PHE A 147 -8.31 -4.17 -5.93
CA PHE A 147 -8.44 -4.77 -7.25
C PHE A 147 -7.81 -3.84 -8.28
N HIS A 148 -7.19 -4.42 -9.28
CA HIS A 148 -6.70 -3.66 -10.41
C HIS A 148 -7.90 -3.14 -11.24
N VAL A 149 -7.76 -1.97 -11.84
CA VAL A 149 -8.85 -1.37 -12.64
C VAL A 149 -9.35 -2.29 -13.75
N GLU A 150 -8.47 -3.07 -14.36
CA GLU A 150 -8.83 -4.05 -15.39
C GLU A 150 -9.58 -5.29 -14.85
N GLN A 151 -9.71 -5.45 -13.54
CA GLN A 151 -10.55 -6.47 -12.92
C GLN A 151 -11.99 -5.98 -12.75
N CYS A 152 -12.29 -4.77 -13.17
CA CYS A 152 -13.57 -4.11 -12.99
C CYS A 152 -14.20 -3.77 -14.35
N ASP A 153 -15.53 -3.86 -14.41
CA ASP A 153 -16.32 -3.41 -15.54
C ASP A 153 -17.05 -2.10 -15.19
N GLY A 154 -17.33 -1.27 -16.18
CA GLY A 154 -18.15 -0.06 -16.06
C GLY A 154 -17.49 1.10 -15.30
N LEU A 155 -16.17 1.06 -15.09
CA LEU A 155 -15.48 2.19 -14.47
C LEU A 155 -15.37 3.35 -15.48
N PRO A 156 -15.73 4.58 -15.09
CA PRO A 156 -15.50 5.79 -15.90
C PRO A 156 -14.03 6.21 -15.78
N LEU A 157 -13.12 5.31 -16.11
CA LEU A 157 -11.69 5.62 -16.10
C LEU A 157 -11.36 6.16 -17.49
N ASP A 158 -11.03 7.44 -17.55
CA ASP A 158 -10.50 8.03 -18.76
C ASP A 158 -9.34 7.17 -19.26
N ALA A 159 -9.43 6.74 -20.50
CA ALA A 159 -8.35 6.04 -21.20
C ALA A 159 -7.07 6.92 -21.29
N ASP A 160 -7.22 8.20 -21.00
CA ASP A 160 -6.19 9.23 -21.02
C ASP A 160 -5.58 9.49 -19.63
N ALA A 161 -5.08 8.46 -18.95
CA ALA A 161 -3.99 8.74 -18.02
C ALA A 161 -2.83 9.31 -18.88
N PRO A 162 -2.31 10.52 -18.56
CA PRO A 162 -1.24 11.08 -19.34
C PRO A 162 -0.13 10.03 -19.46
N PRO A 163 0.42 9.81 -20.67
CA PRO A 163 1.50 8.86 -20.83
C PRO A 163 2.60 9.26 -19.84
N LEU A 164 3.16 8.26 -19.16
CA LEU A 164 4.32 8.51 -18.31
C LEU A 164 5.38 9.23 -19.17
N PRO A 165 6.04 10.26 -18.64
CA PRO A 165 7.05 11.00 -19.38
C PRO A 165 8.06 10.02 -19.98
N GLY A 166 8.39 10.17 -21.24
CA GLY A 166 9.29 9.29 -21.95
C GLY A 166 10.65 9.22 -21.23
N ARG A 167 11.35 8.09 -21.35
CA ARG A 167 12.66 7.89 -20.71
C ARG A 167 13.61 9.05 -20.97
N THR A 168 13.57 9.66 -22.15
CA THR A 168 14.40 10.80 -22.52
C THR A 168 14.05 12.06 -21.71
N GLU A 169 12.76 12.32 -21.44
CA GLU A 169 12.35 13.47 -20.62
C GLU A 169 12.73 13.29 -19.15
N VAL A 170 12.57 12.07 -18.61
CA VAL A 170 13.02 11.75 -17.25
C VAL A 170 14.52 11.91 -17.13
N LEU A 171 15.30 11.41 -18.08
CA LEU A 171 16.76 11.54 -18.08
C LEU A 171 17.22 13.00 -18.12
N SER A 172 16.60 13.83 -18.96
CA SER A 172 16.95 15.26 -19.05
C SER A 172 16.67 16.02 -17.74
N HIS A 173 15.58 15.68 -17.04
CA HIS A 173 15.29 16.24 -15.72
C HIS A 173 16.28 15.76 -14.65
N VAL A 174 16.64 14.48 -14.67
CA VAL A 174 17.63 13.92 -13.74
C VAL A 174 19.00 14.54 -13.99
N ASP A 175 19.42 14.67 -15.24
CA ASP A 175 20.68 15.30 -15.61
C ASP A 175 20.73 16.78 -15.16
N ALA A 176 19.64 17.51 -15.30
CA ALA A 176 19.54 18.89 -14.82
C ALA A 176 19.65 18.99 -13.29
N VAL A 177 19.02 18.08 -12.56
CA VAL A 177 19.11 18.01 -11.09
C VAL A 177 20.52 17.65 -10.66
N VAL A 178 21.14 16.65 -11.29
CA VAL A 178 22.51 16.23 -11.00
C VAL A 178 23.49 17.38 -11.26
N ALA A 179 23.36 18.06 -12.39
CA ALA A 179 24.18 19.22 -12.73
C ALA A 179 24.03 20.36 -11.70
N ALA A 180 22.79 20.61 -11.23
CA ALA A 180 22.50 21.63 -10.22
C ALA A 180 23.10 21.31 -8.83
N THR A 181 23.33 20.04 -8.51
CA THR A 181 23.95 19.65 -7.22
C THR A 181 25.46 19.88 -7.18
N GLY A 182 26.13 20.05 -8.33
CA GLY A 182 27.59 20.14 -8.41
C GLY A 182 28.31 18.87 -7.95
N ALA A 183 27.61 17.73 -7.84
CA ALA A 183 28.20 16.46 -7.42
C ALA A 183 29.07 15.85 -8.52
N ASP A 184 30.32 15.47 -8.17
CA ASP A 184 31.21 14.71 -9.08
C ASP A 184 30.76 13.23 -9.07
N ILE A 185 29.90 12.87 -10.02
CA ILE A 185 29.41 11.51 -10.20
C ILE A 185 30.29 10.82 -11.23
N ARG A 186 31.11 9.88 -10.76
CA ARG A 186 31.93 9.02 -11.63
C ARG A 186 31.22 7.67 -11.83
N ILE A 187 30.99 7.32 -13.07
CA ILE A 187 30.40 6.05 -13.50
C ILE A 187 31.54 5.04 -13.72
#